data_b33e26d3ba301171e582a295e6451ed0
#
_entry.id   b33e26d3ba301171e582a295e6451ed0
#
_cell.length_a   1.000
_cell.length_b   1.000
_cell.length_c   1.000
_cell.angle_alpha   90.00
_cell.angle_beta   90.00
_cell.angle_gamma   90.00
#
_symmetry.space_group_name_H-M   'P 1'
#
loop_
_entity.id
_entity.type
_entity.pdbx_description
1 polymer ?
#
loop_
_entity_poly.entity_id
_entity_poly.type
_entity_poly.pdbx_seq_one_letter_code
_entity_poly.pdbx_strand_id
1 'polypeptide(L)'
;MIEAVFPQAREWGALFTSVSKIVDEISVSFKKEGVSARAMDNAHLSMVDFYIPKNAFETYTVIEEANLGIKLDDLNSVLKRATKNDKLRLSFDPSENSLVLAFISQIKREFVVNLIELGSNTPPMPNLSYEVTAIADPTALKEAVKDVGVVSDFATFEAEPNALYIKSKSSRGSVSLEFTKESGYLLDYQVKSDKKKIRASYGIKYLEYITSVDEAVSVSISFSNSAPLKLEYQIPGDIKLSFLLAPRADDE
;
A
#
# COMPACT_ATOMS: atom_id res chain seq x y z
N MET A 1 14.84 -11.15 20.51
CA MET A 1 15.29 -9.74 20.58
C MET A 1 15.46 -9.19 19.16
N ILE A 2 14.92 -8.00 18.92
CA ILE A 2 15.00 -7.29 17.62
C ILE A 2 15.62 -5.92 17.87
N GLU A 3 16.59 -5.52 17.04
CA GLU A 3 17.17 -4.20 16.99
C GLU A 3 17.34 -3.80 15.53
N ALA A 4 16.74 -2.67 15.14
CA ALA A 4 16.80 -2.18 13.77
C ALA A 4 16.87 -0.66 13.76
N VAL A 5 17.64 -0.08 12.83
CA VAL A 5 17.70 1.36 12.59
C VAL A 5 17.37 1.64 11.14
N PHE A 6 16.27 2.35 10.93
CA PHE A 6 15.82 2.79 9.61
C PHE A 6 16.25 4.25 9.36
N PRO A 7 16.77 4.58 8.17
CA PRO A 7 17.43 5.87 7.95
C PRO A 7 16.49 7.07 7.99
N GLN A 8 15.21 6.89 7.64
CA GLN A 8 14.23 7.99 7.54
C GLN A 8 12.90 7.62 8.22
N ALA A 9 12.72 8.09 9.45
CA ALA A 9 11.53 7.78 10.25
C ALA A 9 10.20 8.18 9.57
N ARG A 10 10.19 9.23 8.74
CA ARG A 10 8.99 9.69 8.03
C ARG A 10 8.47 8.70 6.99
N GLU A 11 9.36 7.94 6.34
CA GLU A 11 8.96 6.91 5.37
C GLU A 11 8.17 5.77 6.04
N TRP A 12 8.58 5.38 7.25
CA TRP A 12 7.78 4.47 8.08
C TRP A 12 6.41 5.05 8.41
N GLY A 13 6.38 6.33 8.77
CA GLY A 13 5.12 7.04 9.01
C GLY A 13 4.20 7.06 7.80
N ALA A 14 4.73 7.32 6.61
CA ALA A 14 3.98 7.31 5.37
C ALA A 14 3.43 5.91 5.05
N LEU A 15 4.27 4.86 5.16
CA LEU A 15 3.89 3.47 4.95
C LEU A 15 2.73 3.06 5.87
N PHE A 16 2.91 3.21 7.20
CA PHE A 16 1.89 2.79 8.17
C PHE A 16 0.64 3.66 8.14
N THR A 17 0.73 4.93 7.73
CA THR A 17 -0.43 5.78 7.44
C THR A 17 -1.24 5.21 6.26
N SER A 18 -0.59 4.71 5.21
CA SER A 18 -1.28 4.08 4.08
C SER A 18 -1.92 2.76 4.47
N VAL A 19 -1.23 1.93 5.27
CA VAL A 19 -1.75 0.66 5.81
C VAL A 19 -2.98 0.89 6.68
N SER A 20 -2.97 1.91 7.54
CA SER A 20 -4.07 2.22 8.47
C SER A 20 -5.37 2.70 7.81
N LYS A 21 -5.35 3.01 6.51
CA LYS A 21 -6.57 3.28 5.75
C LYS A 21 -7.37 2.01 5.42
N ILE A 22 -6.73 0.85 5.50
CA ILE A 22 -7.32 -0.45 5.16
C ILE A 22 -7.65 -1.25 6.42
N VAL A 23 -6.76 -1.26 7.42
CA VAL A 23 -6.92 -2.04 8.64
C VAL A 23 -6.58 -1.20 9.87
N ASP A 24 -7.21 -1.51 11.01
CA ASP A 24 -6.97 -0.83 12.28
C ASP A 24 -5.84 -1.49 13.09
N GLU A 25 -5.63 -2.78 12.86
CA GLU A 25 -4.67 -3.61 13.58
C GLU A 25 -3.94 -4.51 12.58
N ILE A 26 -2.65 -4.77 12.82
CA ILE A 26 -1.84 -5.60 11.93
C ILE A 26 -0.78 -6.40 12.69
N SER A 27 -0.56 -7.64 12.27
CA SER A 27 0.56 -8.45 12.73
C SER A 27 1.76 -8.23 11.82
N VAL A 28 2.82 -7.61 12.37
CA VAL A 28 4.06 -7.32 11.65
C VAL A 28 5.10 -8.38 11.97
N SER A 29 5.57 -9.07 10.94
CA SER A 29 6.59 -10.12 11.04
C SER A 29 7.98 -9.53 10.87
N PHE A 30 8.83 -9.71 11.89
CA PHE A 30 10.25 -9.41 11.83
C PHE A 30 11.02 -10.71 11.62
N LYS A 31 11.61 -10.86 10.44
CA LYS A 31 12.40 -12.03 10.02
C LYS A 31 13.83 -11.62 9.69
N LYS A 32 14.73 -12.60 9.52
CA LYS A 32 16.14 -12.34 9.20
C LYS A 32 16.34 -11.58 7.87
N GLU A 33 15.40 -11.74 6.93
CA GLU A 33 15.45 -11.12 5.59
C GLU A 33 14.85 -9.71 5.55
N GLY A 34 14.02 -9.35 6.55
CA GLY A 34 13.33 -8.07 6.59
C GLY A 34 12.03 -8.10 7.38
N VAL A 35 11.24 -7.06 7.19
CA VAL A 35 9.97 -6.84 7.87
C VAL A 35 8.83 -6.97 6.87
N SER A 36 7.77 -7.67 7.23
CA SER A 36 6.60 -7.85 6.36
C SER A 36 5.30 -7.91 7.14
N ALA A 37 4.21 -7.55 6.49
CA ALA A 37 2.89 -7.84 7.00
C ALA A 37 1.88 -7.94 5.86
N ARG A 38 0.82 -8.72 6.09
CA ARG A 38 -0.35 -8.81 5.22
C ARG A 38 -1.61 -8.87 6.07
N ALA A 39 -2.57 -8.06 5.68
CA ALA A 39 -3.86 -8.02 6.35
C ALA A 39 -4.98 -7.70 5.34
N MET A 40 -6.20 -8.01 5.72
CA MET A 40 -7.40 -7.76 4.93
C MET A 40 -8.37 -6.95 5.79
N ASP A 41 -9.10 -6.05 5.17
CA ASP A 41 -10.14 -5.28 5.86
C ASP A 41 -11.30 -6.17 6.33
N ASN A 42 -12.06 -5.67 7.29
CA ASN A 42 -13.17 -6.44 7.89
C ASN A 42 -14.29 -6.77 6.88
N ALA A 43 -14.42 -6.02 5.80
CA ALA A 43 -15.39 -6.28 4.74
C ALA A 43 -14.90 -7.30 3.69
N HIS A 44 -13.63 -7.73 3.80
CA HIS A 44 -12.96 -8.61 2.85
C HIS A 44 -12.94 -8.07 1.41
N LEU A 45 -12.93 -6.74 1.26
CA LEU A 45 -12.89 -6.06 -0.03
C LEU A 45 -11.49 -5.61 -0.40
N SER A 46 -10.63 -5.32 0.58
CA SER A 46 -9.27 -4.86 0.31
C SER A 46 -8.24 -5.60 1.16
N MET A 47 -7.11 -5.89 0.56
CA MET A 47 -5.95 -6.48 1.22
C MET A 47 -4.77 -5.54 1.08
N VAL A 48 -3.99 -5.41 2.14
CA VAL A 48 -2.69 -4.74 2.13
C VAL A 48 -1.59 -5.74 2.41
N ASP A 49 -0.49 -5.62 1.67
CA ASP A 49 0.72 -6.45 1.83
C ASP A 49 1.94 -5.57 1.66
N PHE A 50 2.88 -5.62 2.59
CA PHE A 50 4.14 -4.89 2.45
C PHE A 50 5.35 -5.74 2.82
N TYR A 51 6.50 -5.37 2.25
CA TYR A 51 7.80 -5.94 2.54
C TYR A 51 8.88 -4.87 2.55
N ILE A 52 9.62 -4.80 3.66
CA ILE A 52 10.77 -3.94 3.85
C ILE A 52 11.99 -4.85 3.98
N PRO A 53 12.89 -4.91 2.97
CA PRO A 53 14.05 -5.78 3.02
C PRO A 53 15.08 -5.29 4.04
N LYS A 54 15.89 -6.19 4.58
CA LYS A 54 16.91 -5.86 5.58
C LYS A 54 17.92 -4.79 5.13
N ASN A 55 18.19 -4.72 3.83
CA ASN A 55 19.11 -3.72 3.26
C ASN A 55 18.52 -2.30 3.20
N ALA A 56 17.22 -2.12 3.45
CA ALA A 56 16.61 -0.81 3.66
C ALA A 56 16.99 -0.20 5.03
N PHE A 57 17.51 -0.99 5.96
CA PHE A 57 17.93 -0.55 7.27
C PHE A 57 19.43 -0.27 7.31
N GLU A 58 19.87 0.70 8.10
CA GLU A 58 21.30 0.92 8.39
C GLU A 58 21.87 -0.21 9.25
N THR A 59 21.08 -0.68 10.22
CA THR A 59 21.38 -1.86 11.04
C THR A 59 20.11 -2.67 11.21
N TYR A 60 20.23 -3.99 11.12
CA TYR A 60 19.12 -4.91 11.25
C TYR A 60 19.58 -6.21 11.92
N THR A 61 19.10 -6.45 13.12
CA THR A 61 19.44 -7.63 13.92
C THR A 61 18.14 -8.27 14.44
N VAL A 62 17.90 -9.50 14.05
CA VAL A 62 16.80 -10.34 14.54
C VAL A 62 17.40 -11.63 15.04
N ILE A 63 17.47 -11.80 16.37
CA ILE A 63 17.99 -13.01 17.00
C ILE A 63 16.95 -14.13 16.87
N GLU A 64 15.70 -13.82 17.19
CA GLU A 64 14.54 -14.70 17.04
C GLU A 64 13.48 -13.95 16.26
N GLU A 65 12.89 -14.63 15.27
CA GLU A 65 11.80 -14.09 14.48
C GLU A 65 10.57 -13.88 15.37
N ALA A 66 9.86 -12.77 15.15
CA ALA A 66 8.69 -12.42 15.94
C ALA A 66 7.59 -11.83 15.07
N ASN A 67 6.35 -12.10 15.49
CA ASN A 67 5.16 -11.45 14.95
C ASN A 67 4.62 -10.51 16.03
N LEU A 68 4.63 -9.22 15.74
CA LEU A 68 4.20 -8.19 16.67
C LEU A 68 2.81 -7.69 16.27
N GLY A 69 1.82 -7.91 17.11
CA GLY A 69 0.48 -7.36 16.93
C GLY A 69 0.47 -5.88 17.31
N ILE A 70 0.09 -5.02 16.37
CA ILE A 70 0.17 -3.57 16.54
C ILE A 70 -1.17 -2.92 16.23
N LYS A 71 -1.62 -2.05 17.14
CA LYS A 71 -2.72 -1.15 16.90
C LYS A 71 -2.20 0.08 16.13
N LEU A 72 -2.71 0.28 14.92
CA LEU A 72 -2.14 1.27 13.98
C LEU A 72 -2.37 2.71 14.43
N ASP A 73 -3.45 3.01 15.15
CA ASP A 73 -3.68 4.34 15.70
C ASP A 73 -2.60 4.74 16.71
N ASP A 74 -2.20 3.80 17.58
CA ASP A 74 -1.16 4.04 18.58
C ASP A 74 0.19 4.22 17.91
N LEU A 75 0.55 3.33 16.97
CA LEU A 75 1.79 3.44 16.20
C LEU A 75 1.86 4.74 15.39
N ASN A 76 0.80 5.08 14.66
CA ASN A 76 0.75 6.29 13.84
C ASN A 76 0.79 7.57 14.67
N SER A 77 0.23 7.57 15.88
CA SER A 77 0.31 8.71 16.81
C SER A 77 1.75 9.02 17.19
N VAL A 78 2.58 8.00 17.33
CA VAL A 78 4.02 8.14 17.55
C VAL A 78 4.74 8.53 16.25
N LEU A 79 4.52 7.81 15.15
CA LEU A 79 5.22 8.05 13.87
C LEU A 79 4.97 9.45 13.28
N LYS A 80 3.79 10.04 13.50
CA LYS A 80 3.50 11.45 13.14
C LYS A 80 4.39 12.47 13.83
N ARG A 81 5.11 12.09 14.89
CA ARG A 81 6.08 12.95 15.58
C ARG A 81 7.46 12.97 14.91
N ALA A 82 7.67 12.12 13.89
CA ALA A 82 8.92 12.07 13.14
C ALA A 82 9.15 13.37 12.36
N THR A 83 10.38 13.87 12.43
CA THR A 83 10.85 15.00 11.62
C THR A 83 11.70 14.53 10.43
N LYS A 84 12.00 15.43 9.50
CA LYS A 84 12.76 15.13 8.29
C LYS A 84 14.16 14.52 8.58
N ASN A 85 14.75 14.84 9.74
CA ASN A 85 16.12 14.45 10.07
C ASN A 85 16.17 13.27 11.07
N ASP A 86 15.02 12.69 11.42
CA ASP A 86 15.01 11.59 12.37
C ASP A 86 15.28 10.26 11.67
N LYS A 87 16.21 9.48 12.23
CA LYS A 87 16.27 8.04 12.04
C LYS A 87 15.30 7.36 13.00
N LEU A 88 14.80 6.21 12.63
CA LEU A 88 13.93 5.39 13.49
C LEU A 88 14.68 4.17 13.98
N ARG A 89 14.92 4.07 15.28
CA ARG A 89 15.34 2.82 15.92
C ARG A 89 14.13 2.09 16.44
N LEU A 90 14.05 0.82 16.15
CA LEU A 90 13.07 -0.13 16.64
C LEU A 90 13.76 -1.13 17.55
N SER A 91 13.23 -1.35 18.74
CA SER A 91 13.74 -2.33 19.71
C SER A 91 12.58 -3.15 20.28
N PHE A 92 12.75 -4.47 20.29
CA PHE A 92 11.80 -5.39 20.90
C PHE A 92 12.54 -6.45 21.70
N ASP A 93 12.14 -6.61 22.96
CA ASP A 93 12.55 -7.69 23.84
C ASP A 93 11.35 -8.62 24.07
N PRO A 94 11.49 -9.94 23.87
CA PRO A 94 10.39 -10.89 24.11
C PRO A 94 9.86 -10.92 25.55
N SER A 95 10.65 -10.45 26.52
CA SER A 95 10.20 -10.33 27.92
C SER A 95 9.23 -9.16 28.15
N GLU A 96 9.20 -8.20 27.22
CA GLU A 96 8.36 -7.01 27.27
C GLU A 96 7.24 -7.11 26.24
N ASN A 97 6.01 -6.78 26.61
CA ASN A 97 4.89 -6.75 25.65
C ASN A 97 4.78 -5.38 24.97
N SER A 98 5.90 -4.86 24.48
CA SER A 98 5.97 -3.54 23.91
C SER A 98 7.03 -3.42 22.83
N LEU A 99 6.81 -2.51 21.86
CA LEU A 99 7.76 -2.09 20.86
C LEU A 99 8.28 -0.69 21.21
N VAL A 100 9.59 -0.55 21.35
CA VAL A 100 10.22 0.74 21.60
C VAL A 100 10.57 1.38 20.26
N LEU A 101 10.12 2.63 20.05
CA LEU A 101 10.43 3.46 18.91
C LEU A 101 11.28 4.64 19.39
N ALA A 102 12.50 4.78 18.91
CA ALA A 102 13.33 5.93 19.22
C ALA A 102 13.65 6.74 17.95
N PHE A 103 13.28 8.01 17.96
CA PHE A 103 13.72 8.96 16.94
C PHE A 103 15.09 9.51 17.31
N ILE A 104 16.06 9.31 16.40
CA ILE A 104 17.46 9.67 16.60
C ILE A 104 17.79 10.83 15.66
N SER A 105 18.02 12.01 16.27
CA SER A 105 18.52 13.22 15.63
C SER A 105 19.37 14.00 16.65
N GLN A 106 19.30 15.32 16.67
CA GLN A 106 19.96 16.12 17.70
C GLN A 106 19.45 15.82 19.12
N ILE A 107 18.16 15.46 19.23
CA ILE A 107 17.53 15.04 20.49
C ILE A 107 16.97 13.64 20.28
N LYS A 108 17.43 12.68 21.09
CA LYS A 108 16.83 11.35 21.13
C LYS A 108 15.47 11.43 21.83
N ARG A 109 14.42 10.93 21.14
CA ARG A 109 13.07 10.82 21.68
C ARG A 109 12.63 9.38 21.61
N GLU A 110 12.20 8.83 22.72
CA GLU A 110 11.83 7.43 22.84
C GLU A 110 10.36 7.29 23.23
N PHE A 111 9.68 6.39 22.58
CA PHE A 111 8.27 6.08 22.78
C PHE A 111 8.11 4.58 22.91
N VAL A 112 7.15 4.17 23.73
CA VAL A 112 6.79 2.76 23.92
C VAL A 112 5.38 2.56 23.40
N VAL A 113 5.20 1.62 22.49
CA VAL A 113 3.91 1.20 21.96
C VAL A 113 3.60 -0.20 22.49
N ASN A 114 2.50 -0.34 23.20
CA ASN A 114 2.06 -1.64 23.71
C ASN A 114 1.62 -2.54 22.54
N LEU A 115 2.01 -3.79 22.61
CA LEU A 115 1.61 -4.80 21.64
C LEU A 115 0.27 -5.43 22.05
N ILE A 116 -0.45 -5.94 21.07
CA ILE A 116 -1.71 -6.66 21.24
C ILE A 116 -1.56 -8.09 20.73
N GLU A 117 -2.33 -9.01 21.30
CA GLU A 117 -2.41 -10.36 20.78
C GLU A 117 -3.33 -10.37 19.54
N LEU A 118 -2.78 -10.68 18.40
CA LEU A 118 -3.52 -10.93 17.17
C LEU A 118 -3.40 -12.39 16.78
N GLY A 119 -4.49 -12.98 16.32
CA GLY A 119 -4.47 -14.34 15.81
C GLY A 119 -3.45 -14.50 14.68
N SER A 120 -2.83 -15.68 14.60
CA SER A 120 -1.73 -15.98 13.64
C SER A 120 -2.19 -16.11 12.17
N ASN A 121 -3.43 -15.77 11.84
CA ASN A 121 -3.99 -15.97 10.50
C ASN A 121 -3.62 -14.81 9.57
N THR A 122 -2.44 -14.88 8.97
CA THR A 122 -2.13 -14.05 7.80
C THR A 122 -2.95 -14.55 6.61
N PRO A 123 -3.78 -13.70 5.97
CA PRO A 123 -4.56 -14.14 4.81
C PRO A 123 -3.64 -14.60 3.69
N PRO A 124 -3.97 -15.70 2.98
CA PRO A 124 -3.16 -16.17 1.87
C PRO A 124 -3.20 -15.16 0.73
N MET A 125 -2.06 -14.99 0.02
CA MET A 125 -2.05 -14.20 -1.21
C MET A 125 -2.80 -14.98 -2.29
N PRO A 126 -3.85 -14.43 -2.92
CA PRO A 126 -4.56 -15.10 -3.99
C PRO A 126 -3.66 -15.26 -5.22
N ASN A 127 -3.77 -16.40 -5.89
CA ASN A 127 -3.07 -16.63 -7.15
C ASN A 127 -3.89 -16.01 -8.29
N LEU A 128 -3.54 -14.80 -8.70
CA LEU A 128 -4.23 -14.04 -9.72
C LEU A 128 -3.37 -13.92 -10.98
N SER A 129 -4.00 -14.08 -12.13
CA SER A 129 -3.40 -13.78 -13.45
C SER A 129 -4.06 -12.53 -14.02
N TYR A 130 -3.26 -11.62 -14.58
CA TYR A 130 -3.74 -10.37 -15.11
C TYR A 130 -3.50 -10.26 -16.61
N GLU A 131 -4.54 -9.78 -17.32
CA GLU A 131 -4.49 -9.50 -18.76
C GLU A 131 -3.88 -8.12 -19.04
N VAL A 132 -3.96 -7.19 -18.08
CA VAL A 132 -3.45 -5.82 -18.18
C VAL A 132 -2.44 -5.57 -17.08
N THR A 133 -1.30 -5.01 -17.46
CA THR A 133 -0.29 -4.46 -16.53
C THR A 133 0.18 -3.10 -17.05
N ALA A 134 0.14 -2.10 -16.20
CA ALA A 134 0.60 -0.76 -16.48
C ALA A 134 1.54 -0.29 -15.37
N ILE A 135 2.58 0.48 -15.70
CA ILE A 135 3.39 1.22 -14.73
C ILE A 135 3.10 2.69 -14.95
N ALA A 136 2.67 3.36 -13.89
CA ALA A 136 2.23 4.75 -13.96
C ALA A 136 2.88 5.63 -12.88
N ASP A 137 2.75 6.94 -13.06
CA ASP A 137 3.05 7.92 -12.02
C ASP A 137 2.00 7.83 -10.90
N PRO A 138 2.41 7.66 -9.62
CA PRO A 138 1.48 7.52 -8.50
C PRO A 138 0.60 8.76 -8.28
N THR A 139 1.16 9.96 -8.51
CA THR A 139 0.43 11.22 -8.35
C THR A 139 -0.65 11.36 -9.39
N ALA A 140 -0.35 11.02 -10.65
CA ALA A 140 -1.33 11.04 -11.74
C ALA A 140 -2.49 10.07 -11.48
N LEU A 141 -2.21 8.86 -10.98
CA LEU A 141 -3.23 7.90 -10.60
C LEU A 141 -4.10 8.43 -9.45
N LYS A 142 -3.48 9.01 -8.42
CA LYS A 142 -4.19 9.59 -7.27
C LYS A 142 -5.13 10.73 -7.68
N GLU A 143 -4.67 11.65 -8.52
CA GLU A 143 -5.50 12.76 -9.02
C GLU A 143 -6.63 12.25 -9.92
N ALA A 144 -6.36 11.27 -10.80
CA ALA A 144 -7.40 10.65 -11.62
C ALA A 144 -8.53 10.02 -10.77
N VAL A 145 -8.20 9.35 -9.69
CA VAL A 145 -9.20 8.79 -8.76
C VAL A 145 -10.03 9.88 -8.10
N LYS A 146 -9.40 10.99 -7.67
CA LYS A 146 -10.11 12.14 -7.12
C LYS A 146 -11.06 12.79 -8.13
N ASP A 147 -10.61 12.98 -9.37
CA ASP A 147 -11.44 13.56 -10.43
C ASP A 147 -12.68 12.70 -10.71
N VAL A 148 -12.51 11.37 -10.72
CA VAL A 148 -13.66 10.45 -10.85
C VAL A 148 -14.59 10.54 -9.64
N GLY A 149 -14.06 10.69 -8.43
CA GLY A 149 -14.81 10.84 -7.19
C GLY A 149 -15.77 12.05 -7.17
N VAL A 150 -15.47 13.10 -7.94
CA VAL A 150 -16.38 14.26 -8.11
C VAL A 150 -17.67 13.85 -8.81
N VAL A 151 -17.59 12.88 -9.73
CA VAL A 151 -18.72 12.49 -10.60
C VAL A 151 -19.46 11.26 -10.06
N SER A 152 -18.76 10.29 -9.45
CA SER A 152 -19.31 8.98 -9.17
C SER A 152 -18.69 8.34 -7.94
N ASP A 153 -19.35 7.35 -7.37
CA ASP A 153 -18.87 6.55 -6.24
C ASP A 153 -18.08 5.30 -6.70
N PHE A 154 -17.87 5.13 -8.02
CA PHE A 154 -17.04 4.08 -8.60
C PHE A 154 -16.28 4.57 -9.83
N ALA A 155 -15.15 3.93 -10.11
CA ALA A 155 -14.34 4.13 -11.31
C ALA A 155 -14.24 2.83 -12.11
N THR A 156 -14.34 2.94 -13.44
CA THR A 156 -14.08 1.84 -14.37
C THR A 156 -12.70 2.02 -14.98
N PHE A 157 -11.84 1.04 -14.75
CA PHE A 157 -10.56 0.90 -15.44
C PHE A 157 -10.82 0.15 -16.75
N GLU A 158 -10.46 0.75 -17.86
CA GLU A 158 -10.67 0.19 -19.19
C GLU A 158 -9.35 0.21 -19.96
N ALA A 159 -8.93 -0.94 -20.44
CA ALA A 159 -7.71 -1.09 -21.25
C ALA A 159 -8.08 -1.21 -22.72
N GLU A 160 -7.44 -0.40 -23.55
CA GLU A 160 -7.38 -0.50 -25.00
C GLU A 160 -5.91 -0.77 -25.43
N PRO A 161 -5.62 -1.16 -26.68
CA PRO A 161 -4.26 -1.58 -27.06
C PRO A 161 -3.15 -0.59 -26.73
N ASN A 162 -3.43 0.72 -26.77
CA ASN A 162 -2.41 1.77 -26.59
C ASN A 162 -2.71 2.75 -25.44
N ALA A 163 -3.81 2.56 -24.71
CA ALA A 163 -4.24 3.49 -23.68
C ALA A 163 -4.94 2.77 -22.52
N LEU A 164 -4.71 3.25 -21.32
CA LEU A 164 -5.46 2.93 -20.12
C LEU A 164 -6.41 4.10 -19.83
N TYR A 165 -7.67 3.82 -19.67
CA TYR A 165 -8.69 4.79 -19.30
C TYR A 165 -9.17 4.54 -17.87
N ILE A 166 -9.40 5.62 -17.13
CA ILE A 166 -10.14 5.62 -15.86
C ILE A 166 -11.37 6.49 -16.09
N LYS A 167 -12.54 5.86 -16.04
CA LYS A 167 -13.79 6.48 -16.48
C LYS A 167 -14.88 6.32 -15.44
N SER A 168 -15.84 7.23 -15.45
CA SER A 168 -17.15 7.00 -14.82
C SER A 168 -18.24 7.84 -15.45
N LYS A 169 -19.50 7.40 -15.22
CA LYS A 169 -20.72 8.09 -15.62
C LYS A 169 -21.78 7.91 -14.56
N SER A 170 -22.45 8.99 -14.20
CA SER A 170 -23.57 9.00 -13.26
C SER A 170 -24.60 10.05 -13.66
N SER A 171 -25.63 10.26 -12.84
CA SER A 171 -26.57 11.38 -13.00
C SER A 171 -25.91 12.75 -12.82
N ARG A 172 -24.74 12.81 -12.17
CA ARG A 172 -23.96 14.05 -11.97
C ARG A 172 -23.11 14.45 -13.19
N GLY A 173 -22.91 13.52 -14.15
CA GLY A 173 -22.12 13.75 -15.34
C GLY A 173 -21.26 12.55 -15.73
N SER A 174 -20.23 12.80 -16.53
CA SER A 174 -19.25 11.78 -16.94
C SER A 174 -17.84 12.36 -16.92
N VAL A 175 -16.88 11.50 -16.66
CA VAL A 175 -15.46 11.79 -16.70
C VAL A 175 -14.73 10.64 -17.41
N SER A 176 -13.71 10.97 -18.17
CA SER A 176 -12.80 10.02 -18.80
C SER A 176 -11.39 10.58 -18.79
N LEU A 177 -10.50 9.88 -18.11
CA LEU A 177 -9.09 10.21 -18.07
C LEU A 177 -8.33 9.17 -18.88
N GLU A 178 -7.43 9.63 -19.76
CA GLU A 178 -6.65 8.80 -20.66
C GLU A 178 -5.18 8.83 -20.26
N PHE A 179 -4.60 7.67 -20.10
CA PHE A 179 -3.18 7.48 -19.83
C PHE A 179 -2.55 6.81 -21.05
N THR A 180 -1.57 7.48 -21.66
CA THR A 180 -0.78 6.96 -22.77
C THR A 180 0.71 7.09 -22.46
N LYS A 181 1.55 6.39 -23.23
CA LYS A 181 3.02 6.55 -23.10
C LYS A 181 3.46 7.96 -23.53
N GLU A 182 2.78 8.55 -24.49
CA GLU A 182 3.07 9.91 -24.98
C GLU A 182 2.76 10.98 -23.92
N SER A 183 1.80 10.74 -23.03
CA SER A 183 1.48 11.67 -21.93
C SER A 183 2.58 11.76 -20.87
N GLY A 184 3.50 10.78 -20.83
CA GLY A 184 4.57 10.69 -19.84
C GLY A 184 4.12 10.15 -18.47
N TYR A 185 2.82 9.94 -18.26
CA TYR A 185 2.27 9.41 -17.01
C TYR A 185 2.15 7.88 -17.01
N LEU A 186 2.16 7.25 -18.18
CA LEU A 186 2.17 5.80 -18.38
C LEU A 186 3.58 5.37 -18.79
N LEU A 187 4.36 4.85 -17.83
CA LEU A 187 5.78 4.53 -18.04
C LEU A 187 5.96 3.21 -18.80
N ASP A 188 5.09 2.22 -18.55
CA ASP A 188 4.98 0.98 -19.30
C ASP A 188 3.54 0.52 -19.38
N TYR A 189 3.22 -0.26 -20.44
CA TYR A 189 1.87 -0.74 -20.67
C TYR A 189 1.86 -2.02 -21.49
N GLN A 190 1.20 -3.04 -20.98
CA GLN A 190 1.06 -4.34 -21.62
C GLN A 190 -0.36 -4.87 -21.49
N VAL A 191 -0.93 -5.30 -22.61
CA VAL A 191 -2.22 -5.99 -22.68
C VAL A 191 -1.97 -7.38 -23.29
N LYS A 192 -2.23 -8.43 -22.51
CA LYS A 192 -1.99 -9.85 -22.88
C LYS A 192 -3.29 -10.52 -23.33
N SER A 193 -4.11 -9.84 -24.12
CA SER A 193 -5.41 -10.37 -24.52
C SER A 193 -5.75 -9.95 -25.94
N ASP A 194 -6.32 -10.86 -26.71
CA ASP A 194 -6.91 -10.56 -28.02
C ASP A 194 -8.29 -9.88 -27.93
N LYS A 195 -8.79 -9.68 -26.72
CA LYS A 195 -10.05 -8.96 -26.48
C LYS A 195 -9.87 -7.49 -26.81
N LYS A 196 -10.85 -6.91 -27.50
CA LYS A 196 -10.82 -5.49 -27.85
C LYS A 196 -10.86 -4.56 -26.64
N LYS A 197 -11.46 -4.98 -25.53
CA LYS A 197 -11.58 -4.21 -24.29
C LYS A 197 -11.55 -5.12 -23.08
N ILE A 198 -10.77 -4.71 -22.10
CA ILE A 198 -10.73 -5.31 -20.76
C ILE A 198 -11.16 -4.22 -19.80
N ARG A 199 -12.14 -4.50 -18.95
CA ARG A 199 -12.66 -3.52 -18.00
C ARG A 199 -13.01 -4.15 -16.66
N ALA A 200 -12.82 -3.37 -15.59
CA ALA A 200 -13.32 -3.70 -14.26
C ALA A 200 -13.62 -2.41 -13.49
N SER A 201 -14.63 -2.45 -12.63
CA SER A 201 -15.08 -1.29 -11.86
C SER A 201 -14.78 -1.48 -10.37
N TYR A 202 -14.38 -0.39 -9.70
CA TYR A 202 -13.95 -0.40 -8.30
C TYR A 202 -14.54 0.79 -7.55
N GLY A 203 -14.81 0.60 -6.25
CA GLY A 203 -15.36 1.66 -5.39
C GLY A 203 -14.37 2.79 -5.13
N ILE A 204 -14.81 4.04 -5.32
CA ILE A 204 -13.97 5.24 -5.16
C ILE A 204 -13.38 5.34 -3.76
N LYS A 205 -14.18 5.11 -2.72
CA LYS A 205 -13.71 5.20 -1.34
C LYS A 205 -12.45 4.36 -1.09
N TYR A 206 -12.43 3.11 -1.57
CA TYR A 206 -11.26 2.25 -1.44
C TYR A 206 -10.12 2.68 -2.37
N LEU A 207 -10.44 3.09 -3.61
CA LEU A 207 -9.44 3.62 -4.53
C LEU A 207 -8.70 4.83 -3.93
N GLU A 208 -9.41 5.78 -3.31
CA GLU A 208 -8.78 6.92 -2.61
C GLU A 208 -7.84 6.48 -1.49
N TYR A 209 -8.19 5.41 -0.75
CA TYR A 209 -7.32 4.86 0.28
C TYR A 209 -6.05 4.27 -0.32
N ILE A 210 -6.18 3.39 -1.31
CA ILE A 210 -5.05 2.64 -1.87
C ILE A 210 -4.21 3.45 -2.86
N THR A 211 -4.69 4.58 -3.37
CA THR A 211 -3.90 5.50 -4.22
C THR A 211 -3.23 6.63 -3.43
N SER A 212 -3.53 6.78 -2.14
CA SER A 212 -2.89 7.77 -1.27
C SER A 212 -1.60 7.23 -0.65
N VAL A 213 -0.65 6.85 -1.48
CA VAL A 213 0.68 6.41 -1.06
C VAL A 213 1.66 7.53 -1.38
N ASP A 214 2.15 8.18 -0.32
CA ASP A 214 3.19 9.18 -0.44
C ASP A 214 4.57 8.50 -0.55
N GLU A 215 5.57 9.18 -1.11
CA GLU A 215 6.96 8.72 -1.28
C GLU A 215 7.14 7.56 -2.30
N ALA A 216 6.10 7.15 -3.03
CA ALA A 216 6.24 6.13 -4.06
C ALA A 216 6.86 6.70 -5.35
N VAL A 217 7.76 5.93 -5.96
CA VAL A 217 8.45 6.28 -7.22
C VAL A 217 7.60 5.90 -8.43
N SER A 218 6.90 4.78 -8.33
CA SER A 218 6.03 4.27 -9.38
C SER A 218 4.95 3.38 -8.80
N VAL A 219 3.88 3.17 -9.56
CA VAL A 219 2.82 2.21 -9.24
C VAL A 219 2.59 1.28 -10.42
N SER A 220 2.63 -0.04 -10.14
CA SER A 220 2.18 -1.06 -11.09
C SER A 220 0.69 -1.29 -10.87
N ILE A 221 -0.09 -1.15 -11.94
CA ILE A 221 -1.54 -1.34 -11.97
C ILE A 221 -1.81 -2.61 -12.74
N SER A 222 -2.43 -3.61 -12.11
CA SER A 222 -2.77 -4.87 -12.76
C SER A 222 -4.23 -5.20 -12.57
N PHE A 223 -4.94 -5.53 -13.67
CA PHE A 223 -6.34 -5.91 -13.62
C PHE A 223 -6.74 -6.81 -14.80
N SER A 224 -7.91 -7.41 -14.70
CA SER A 224 -8.59 -8.18 -15.74
C SER A 224 -10.09 -7.97 -15.62
N ASN A 225 -10.87 -8.48 -16.56
CA ASN A 225 -12.32 -8.40 -16.47
C ASN A 225 -12.82 -9.00 -15.15
N SER A 226 -13.60 -8.20 -14.40
CA SER A 226 -14.24 -8.61 -13.13
C SER A 226 -13.27 -9.27 -12.12
N ALA A 227 -11.98 -8.87 -12.16
CA ALA A 227 -10.94 -9.36 -11.27
C ALA A 227 -10.52 -8.29 -10.25
N PRO A 228 -9.95 -8.70 -9.10
CA PRO A 228 -9.37 -7.74 -8.16
C PRO A 228 -8.30 -6.87 -8.82
N LEU A 229 -8.35 -5.56 -8.57
CA LEU A 229 -7.28 -4.64 -8.91
C LEU A 229 -6.08 -4.91 -8.01
N LYS A 230 -4.89 -5.01 -8.57
CA LYS A 230 -3.62 -4.97 -7.82
C LYS A 230 -2.91 -3.65 -8.11
N LEU A 231 -2.63 -2.89 -7.06
CA LEU A 231 -1.69 -1.78 -7.10
C LEU A 231 -0.44 -2.19 -6.32
N GLU A 232 0.73 -2.09 -6.95
CA GLU A 232 2.01 -2.36 -6.31
C GLU A 232 2.91 -1.16 -6.46
N TYR A 233 3.23 -0.55 -5.32
CA TYR A 233 4.06 0.65 -5.21
C TYR A 233 5.51 0.27 -4.97
N GLN A 234 6.40 0.90 -5.72
CA GLN A 234 7.83 0.89 -5.46
C GLN A 234 8.19 2.13 -4.64
N ILE A 235 8.69 1.90 -3.44
CA ILE A 235 9.14 2.93 -2.51
C ILE A 235 10.68 2.87 -2.42
N PRO A 236 11.41 4.00 -2.19
CA PRO A 236 12.86 3.97 -2.00
C PRO A 236 13.30 2.93 -0.98
N GLY A 237 14.50 2.35 -1.15
CA GLY A 237 15.01 1.27 -0.30
C GLY A 237 14.47 -0.11 -0.65
N ASP A 238 13.97 -0.31 -1.88
CA ASP A 238 13.37 -1.57 -2.35
C ASP A 238 12.15 -2.03 -1.53
N ILE A 239 11.51 -1.07 -0.86
CA ILE A 239 10.28 -1.32 -0.11
C ILE A 239 9.13 -1.52 -1.10
N LYS A 240 8.36 -2.58 -0.88
CA LYS A 240 7.16 -2.90 -1.66
C LYS A 240 5.93 -2.74 -0.80
N LEU A 241 4.94 -2.03 -1.32
CA LEU A 241 3.61 -1.92 -0.74
C LEU A 241 2.59 -2.27 -1.80
N SER A 242 1.77 -3.28 -1.54
CA SER A 242 0.76 -3.75 -2.48
C SER A 242 -0.62 -3.69 -1.86
N PHE A 243 -1.60 -3.36 -2.69
CA PHE A 243 -3.01 -3.46 -2.36
C PHE A 243 -3.73 -4.33 -3.38
N LEU A 244 -4.66 -5.14 -2.89
CA LEU A 244 -5.69 -5.78 -3.71
C LEU A 244 -7.03 -5.17 -3.36
N LEU A 245 -7.85 -4.91 -4.38
CA LEU A 245 -9.20 -4.37 -4.20
C LEU A 245 -10.18 -5.21 -5.03
N ALA A 246 -11.19 -5.75 -4.38
CA ALA A 246 -12.25 -6.50 -5.04
C ALA A 246 -12.98 -5.62 -6.07
N PRO A 247 -13.32 -6.15 -7.24
CA PRO A 247 -14.13 -5.45 -8.21
C PRO A 247 -15.56 -5.28 -7.68
N ARG A 248 -16.22 -4.26 -8.15
CA ARG A 248 -17.67 -4.16 -8.02
C ARG A 248 -18.33 -5.26 -8.86
N ALA A 249 -19.34 -5.91 -8.33
CA ALA A 249 -20.18 -6.76 -9.15
C ALA A 249 -20.80 -5.89 -10.26
N ASP A 250 -20.60 -6.25 -11.52
CA ASP A 250 -21.29 -5.60 -12.62
C ASP A 250 -22.78 -5.91 -12.47
N ASP A 251 -23.59 -4.86 -12.33
CA ASP A 251 -25.01 -4.99 -12.58
C ASP A 251 -25.14 -5.26 -14.10
N GLU A 252 -25.53 -6.50 -14.47
CA GLU A 252 -25.84 -6.90 -15.84
C GLU A 252 -26.95 -6.05 -16.46
#